data_1c8e690d72e826536dd8befcad6f1b9f
#
_entry.id   1c8e690d72e826536dd8befcad6f1b9f
#
_cell.length_a   1.000
_cell.length_b   1.000
_cell.length_c   1.000
_cell.angle_alpha   90.00
_cell.angle_beta   90.00
_cell.angle_gamma   90.00
#
_symmetry.space_group_name_H-M   'P 1'
#
loop_
_entity.id
_entity.type
_entity.pdbx_description
1 polymer ?
#
loop_
_entity_poly.entity_id
_entity_poly.type
_entity_poly.pdbx_seq_one_letter_code
_entity_poly.pdbx_strand_id
1 'polypeptide(L)'
;MTTAVSEPIACRVHIRPVAGDIALLSLGRIISRQSHPAILGGNLSVENYSLFCACPVDGFELAEGSHPLEQLQTALATYRLESNIPLSEPIPLPGWIGYFSYDLGRHLECIPNHAKDDLRMPLIHLAFYDAVIIYNHNTGQASLAALEYKGQKKSVDQKFARLEQWIAQSQELILELPPRLPRTDTSKLAFQTNMTQAEYMRSLERISRHILDGDVYQINFSQRFECPFQADPAMLFLWQNTYNPSPYAAYLGMKERAIVSASPELFLQIREQDILTRPIKGTRPRRMCECG
;
A
#
# COMPACT_ATOMS: atom_id res chain seq x y z
N MET A 1 -32.16 7.52 14.30
CA MET A 1 -31.49 8.67 14.98
C MET A 1 -30.43 9.15 14.00
N THR A 2 -30.65 10.30 13.38
CA THR A 2 -29.71 10.95 12.46
C THR A 2 -28.54 11.45 13.32
N THR A 3 -27.42 10.76 13.28
CA THR A 3 -26.15 11.25 13.86
C THR A 3 -25.82 12.56 13.17
N ALA A 4 -25.78 13.64 13.93
CA ALA A 4 -25.33 14.94 13.44
C ALA A 4 -23.91 14.73 12.86
N VAL A 5 -23.79 14.83 11.54
CA VAL A 5 -22.49 14.84 10.87
C VAL A 5 -21.80 16.13 11.35
N SER A 6 -20.73 15.99 12.12
CA SER A 6 -19.91 17.13 12.52
C SER A 6 -19.38 17.81 11.27
N GLU A 7 -19.30 19.15 11.27
CA GLU A 7 -18.69 19.88 10.15
C GLU A 7 -17.26 19.35 9.88
N PRO A 8 -16.90 19.12 8.62
CA PRO A 8 -15.57 18.67 8.27
C PRO A 8 -14.48 19.63 8.75
N ILE A 9 -13.40 19.10 9.23
CA ILE A 9 -12.22 19.88 9.62
C ILE A 9 -11.53 20.38 8.35
N ALA A 10 -11.58 21.70 8.11
CA ALA A 10 -10.89 22.32 6.97
C ALA A 10 -9.37 22.21 7.15
N CYS A 11 -8.67 21.76 6.13
CA CYS A 11 -7.23 21.54 6.12
C CYS A 11 -6.57 22.36 5.02
N ARG A 12 -5.55 23.15 5.38
CA ARG A 12 -4.69 23.87 4.45
C ARG A 12 -3.38 23.11 4.27
N VAL A 13 -2.94 22.94 3.03
CA VAL A 13 -1.67 22.27 2.71
C VAL A 13 -0.53 23.29 2.66
N HIS A 14 0.57 22.94 3.31
CA HIS A 14 1.86 23.64 3.21
C HIS A 14 2.88 22.70 2.59
N ILE A 15 3.65 23.20 1.62
CA ILE A 15 4.67 22.44 0.91
C ILE A 15 5.99 23.17 1.02
N ARG A 16 7.07 22.41 1.29
CA ARG A 16 8.43 22.90 1.41
C ARG A 16 9.37 22.02 0.59
N PRO A 17 10.12 22.54 -0.39
CA PRO A 17 11.13 21.75 -1.09
C PRO A 17 12.26 21.36 -0.13
N VAL A 18 12.87 20.21 -0.39
CA VAL A 18 14.04 19.72 0.34
C VAL A 18 15.27 19.92 -0.52
N ALA A 19 16.31 20.53 0.02
CA ALA A 19 17.59 20.68 -0.65
C ALA A 19 18.45 19.41 -0.51
N GLY A 20 19.15 19.05 -1.58
CA GLY A 20 20.08 17.93 -1.61
C GLY A 20 19.44 16.57 -1.90
N ASP A 21 20.29 15.55 -2.00
CA ASP A 21 19.90 14.20 -2.32
C ASP A 21 19.28 13.47 -1.13
N ILE A 22 18.36 12.56 -1.40
CA ILE A 22 17.70 11.74 -0.39
C ILE A 22 18.18 10.28 -0.51
N ALA A 23 18.70 9.75 0.58
CA ALA A 23 19.02 8.33 0.71
C ALA A 23 17.75 7.50 0.91
N LEU A 24 17.00 7.21 -0.16
CA LEU A 24 15.66 6.61 -0.10
C LEU A 24 15.61 5.30 0.68
N LEU A 25 16.60 4.44 0.52
CA LEU A 25 16.69 3.16 1.23
C LEU A 25 16.81 3.37 2.74
N SER A 26 17.74 4.24 3.14
CA SER A 26 17.96 4.61 4.54
C SER A 26 16.77 5.37 5.11
N LEU A 27 16.14 6.27 4.33
CA LEU A 27 14.90 6.95 4.72
C LEU A 27 13.78 5.94 4.98
N GLY A 28 13.58 4.98 4.08
CA GLY A 28 12.62 3.90 4.30
C GLY A 28 12.88 3.15 5.60
N ARG A 29 14.15 2.91 5.94
CA ARG A 29 14.55 2.29 7.22
C ARG A 29 14.24 3.18 8.42
N ILE A 30 14.52 4.47 8.36
CA ILE A 30 14.19 5.42 9.44
C ILE A 30 12.68 5.49 9.67
N ILE A 31 11.91 5.64 8.60
CA ILE A 31 10.45 5.71 8.65
C ILE A 31 9.85 4.41 9.21
N SER A 32 10.34 3.25 8.79
CA SER A 32 9.82 1.96 9.25
C SER A 32 9.95 1.71 10.76
N ARG A 33 10.83 2.43 11.43
CA ARG A 33 11.02 2.37 12.89
C ARG A 33 10.08 3.29 13.68
N GLN A 34 9.34 4.13 13.00
CA GLN A 34 8.36 5.02 13.62
C GLN A 34 7.05 4.29 13.92
N SER A 35 6.14 4.97 14.62
CA SER A 35 4.81 4.42 14.88
C SER A 35 3.96 4.42 13.60
N HIS A 36 3.36 3.27 13.29
CA HIS A 36 2.46 3.08 12.13
C HIS A 36 3.05 3.67 10.83
N PRO A 37 4.20 3.19 10.38
CA PRO A 37 4.83 3.69 9.17
C PRO A 37 4.05 3.29 7.93
N ALA A 38 4.01 4.19 6.94
CA ALA A 38 3.54 3.88 5.60
C ALA A 38 4.54 4.38 4.56
N ILE A 39 4.91 3.51 3.62
CA ILE A 39 5.76 3.83 2.48
C ILE A 39 5.02 3.37 1.24
N LEU A 40 4.72 4.29 0.33
CA LEU A 40 4.05 4.00 -0.93
C LEU A 40 4.96 4.34 -2.10
N GLY A 41 4.94 3.48 -3.12
CA GLY A 41 5.77 3.62 -4.31
C GLY A 41 7.07 2.82 -4.24
N GLY A 42 7.65 2.60 -5.39
CA GLY A 42 8.89 1.86 -5.58
C GLY A 42 9.84 2.56 -6.54
N ASN A 43 11.04 2.00 -6.73
CA ASN A 43 12.05 2.56 -7.63
C ASN A 43 11.60 2.68 -9.10
N LEU A 44 10.48 2.07 -9.47
CA LEU A 44 9.85 2.16 -10.79
C LEU A 44 8.44 2.77 -10.69
N SER A 45 8.23 3.71 -9.79
CA SER A 45 6.91 4.35 -9.65
C SER A 45 6.44 4.93 -10.98
N VAL A 46 5.39 4.36 -11.54
CA VAL A 46 4.74 4.85 -12.77
C VAL A 46 4.09 6.21 -12.53
N GLU A 47 3.74 6.50 -11.29
CA GLU A 47 3.21 7.79 -10.83
C GLU A 47 4.32 8.79 -10.50
N ASN A 48 5.59 8.40 -10.70
CA ASN A 48 6.78 9.21 -10.49
C ASN A 48 7.02 9.68 -9.05
N TYR A 49 6.25 9.21 -8.07
CA TYR A 49 6.37 9.64 -6.68
C TYR A 49 6.48 8.44 -5.72
N SER A 50 7.27 8.63 -4.66
CA SER A 50 7.19 7.82 -3.45
C SER A 50 6.80 8.68 -2.27
N LEU A 51 5.97 8.13 -1.36
CA LEU A 51 5.57 8.76 -0.11
C LEU A 51 6.18 8.02 1.06
N PHE A 52 6.66 8.81 2.04
CA PHE A 52 7.15 8.31 3.30
C PHE A 52 6.44 9.05 4.43
N CYS A 53 5.71 8.31 5.27
CA CYS A 53 4.99 8.88 6.40
C CYS A 53 4.93 7.92 7.59
N ALA A 54 4.73 8.48 8.77
CA ALA A 54 4.55 7.74 10.00
C ALA A 54 3.88 8.64 11.07
N CYS A 55 3.54 8.06 12.21
CA CYS A 55 2.90 8.75 13.32
C CYS A 55 1.59 9.43 12.91
N PRO A 56 0.60 8.66 12.44
CA PRO A 56 -0.70 9.21 12.06
C PRO A 56 -1.36 9.94 13.25
N VAL A 57 -2.23 10.88 12.95
CA VAL A 57 -2.94 11.68 13.95
C VAL A 57 -4.35 11.17 14.20
N ASP A 58 -4.84 10.33 13.32
CA ASP A 58 -6.15 9.68 13.39
C ASP A 58 -6.11 8.30 12.72
N GLY A 59 -7.11 7.46 12.98
CA GLY A 59 -7.21 6.13 12.40
C GLY A 59 -8.64 5.64 12.32
N PHE A 60 -8.92 4.80 11.32
CA PHE A 60 -10.20 4.15 11.13
C PHE A 60 -9.97 2.66 10.87
N GLU A 61 -10.56 1.82 11.71
CA GLU A 61 -10.56 0.36 11.54
C GLU A 61 -11.99 -0.16 11.59
N LEU A 62 -12.28 -1.08 10.69
CA LEU A 62 -13.53 -1.83 10.65
C LEU A 62 -13.23 -3.32 10.50
N ALA A 63 -13.49 -4.11 11.55
CA ALA A 63 -13.29 -5.56 11.52
C ALA A 63 -14.54 -6.28 11.01
N GLU A 64 -15.70 -5.98 11.59
CA GLU A 64 -17.01 -6.50 11.21
C GLU A 64 -18.05 -5.43 11.54
N GLY A 65 -19.20 -5.46 10.90
CA GLY A 65 -20.29 -4.57 11.25
C GLY A 65 -21.30 -4.35 10.13
N SER A 66 -22.43 -3.75 10.48
CA SER A 66 -23.40 -3.26 9.51
C SER A 66 -22.95 -1.91 8.93
N HIS A 67 -23.24 -1.68 7.66
CA HIS A 67 -23.03 -0.41 6.97
C HIS A 67 -21.56 0.07 6.90
N PRO A 68 -20.60 -0.80 6.43
CA PRO A 68 -19.18 -0.44 6.39
C PRO A 68 -18.89 0.78 5.53
N LEU A 69 -19.65 0.98 4.46
CA LEU A 69 -19.45 2.11 3.54
C LEU A 69 -19.90 3.45 4.13
N GLU A 70 -20.98 3.46 4.92
CA GLU A 70 -21.44 4.68 5.62
C GLU A 70 -20.43 5.11 6.68
N GLN A 71 -19.87 4.14 7.42
CA GLN A 71 -18.83 4.42 8.41
C GLN A 71 -17.56 4.93 7.75
N LEU A 72 -17.13 4.30 6.63
CA LEU A 72 -16.01 4.77 5.81
C LEU A 72 -16.25 6.19 5.31
N GLN A 73 -17.42 6.47 4.76
CA GLN A 73 -17.77 7.81 4.26
C GLN A 73 -17.67 8.85 5.38
N THR A 74 -18.14 8.53 6.57
CA THR A 74 -18.04 9.39 7.74
C THR A 74 -16.59 9.65 8.13
N ALA A 75 -15.74 8.61 8.15
CA ALA A 75 -14.32 8.74 8.45
C ALA A 75 -13.59 9.61 7.40
N LEU A 76 -13.83 9.36 6.12
CA LEU A 76 -13.21 10.12 5.02
C LEU A 76 -13.68 11.60 5.01
N ALA A 77 -14.91 11.88 5.42
CA ALA A 77 -15.44 13.22 5.48
C ALA A 77 -14.91 14.05 6.67
N THR A 78 -14.20 13.44 7.62
CA THR A 78 -13.67 14.14 8.82
C THR A 78 -12.72 15.28 8.45
N TYR A 79 -11.86 15.08 7.44
CA TYR A 79 -10.88 16.07 7.01
C TYR A 79 -11.15 16.48 5.56
N ARG A 80 -11.22 17.80 5.33
CA ARG A 80 -11.47 18.36 3.99
C ARG A 80 -10.36 19.31 3.60
N LEU A 81 -9.69 19.02 2.48
CA LEU A 81 -8.69 19.93 1.91
C LEU A 81 -9.37 21.20 1.37
N GLU A 82 -8.79 22.36 1.64
CA GLU A 82 -9.18 23.63 1.02
C GLU A 82 -8.80 23.59 -0.47
N SER A 83 -9.70 24.05 -1.34
CA SER A 83 -9.62 23.88 -2.81
C SER A 83 -8.56 24.75 -3.51
N ASN A 84 -7.82 25.59 -2.80
CA ASN A 84 -6.87 26.55 -3.38
C ASN A 84 -5.42 26.09 -3.20
N ILE A 85 -5.08 24.89 -3.68
CA ILE A 85 -3.68 24.46 -3.74
C ILE A 85 -3.16 24.83 -5.13
N PRO A 86 -2.31 25.85 -5.28
CA PRO A 86 -1.72 26.19 -6.57
C PRO A 86 -0.58 25.22 -6.89
N LEU A 87 -0.93 23.99 -7.26
CA LEU A 87 0.03 23.01 -7.73
C LEU A 87 0.07 23.05 -9.25
N SER A 88 1.24 23.36 -9.80
CA SER A 88 1.50 23.26 -11.23
C SER A 88 1.38 21.82 -11.75
N GLU A 89 1.60 20.84 -10.87
CA GLU A 89 1.43 19.41 -11.13
C GLU A 89 0.74 18.72 -9.94
N PRO A 90 -0.09 17.70 -10.19
CA PRO A 90 -0.72 16.94 -9.11
C PRO A 90 0.34 16.10 -8.38
N ILE A 91 0.68 16.48 -7.16
CA ILE A 91 1.54 15.69 -6.27
C ILE A 91 0.68 14.95 -5.24
N PRO A 92 1.14 13.81 -4.72
CA PRO A 92 0.48 13.16 -3.59
C PRO A 92 0.48 14.08 -2.36
N LEU A 93 -0.63 14.12 -1.64
CA LEU A 93 -0.78 14.97 -0.46
C LEU A 93 -0.95 14.13 0.80
N PRO A 94 -0.73 14.71 2.01
CA PRO A 94 -1.11 14.11 3.27
C PRO A 94 -2.58 13.72 3.30
N GLY A 95 -2.92 12.61 3.97
CA GLY A 95 -4.29 12.12 4.02
C GLY A 95 -4.41 10.70 4.58
N TRP A 96 -5.49 10.04 4.23
CA TRP A 96 -5.76 8.66 4.62
C TRP A 96 -4.94 7.68 3.78
N ILE A 97 -4.20 6.79 4.44
CA ILE A 97 -3.43 5.71 3.83
C ILE A 97 -3.73 4.40 4.57
N GLY A 98 -3.93 3.32 3.83
CA GLY A 98 -4.19 2.02 4.40
C GLY A 98 -4.61 1.00 3.36
N TYR A 99 -5.53 0.09 3.73
CA TYR A 99 -6.01 -0.94 2.83
C TYR A 99 -7.51 -1.23 3.02
N PHE A 100 -8.09 -1.77 1.96
CA PHE A 100 -9.39 -2.45 1.96
C PHE A 100 -9.14 -3.93 1.75
N SER A 101 -9.75 -4.79 2.58
CA SER A 101 -9.64 -6.23 2.38
C SER A 101 -10.49 -6.67 1.18
N TYR A 102 -10.10 -7.79 0.57
CA TYR A 102 -10.88 -8.41 -0.51
C TYR A 102 -12.30 -8.77 -0.05
N ASP A 103 -12.44 -9.19 1.20
CA ASP A 103 -13.73 -9.61 1.79
C ASP A 103 -14.71 -8.47 2.04
N LEU A 104 -14.27 -7.21 1.93
CA LEU A 104 -15.17 -6.04 1.94
C LEU A 104 -16.23 -6.14 0.82
N GLY A 105 -15.90 -6.78 -0.29
CA GLY A 105 -16.83 -7.02 -1.41
C GLY A 105 -18.12 -7.75 -1.01
N ARG A 106 -18.09 -8.53 0.07
CA ARG A 106 -19.29 -9.22 0.60
C ARG A 106 -20.34 -8.31 1.19
N HIS A 107 -19.95 -7.08 1.52
CA HIS A 107 -20.88 -6.04 1.96
C HIS A 107 -21.49 -5.27 0.78
N LEU A 108 -20.99 -5.47 -0.43
CA LEU A 108 -21.50 -4.89 -1.65
C LEU A 108 -22.39 -5.88 -2.41
N GLU A 109 -21.99 -7.15 -2.43
CA GLU A 109 -22.67 -8.21 -3.18
C GLU A 109 -22.84 -9.47 -2.33
N CYS A 110 -23.89 -10.26 -2.63
CA CYS A 110 -24.13 -11.54 -1.97
C CYS A 110 -23.17 -12.60 -2.56
N ILE A 111 -21.94 -12.65 -2.02
CA ILE A 111 -20.90 -13.58 -2.42
C ILE A 111 -20.78 -14.71 -1.39
N PRO A 112 -20.75 -16.01 -1.81
CA PRO A 112 -20.59 -17.13 -0.89
C PRO A 112 -19.30 -17.01 -0.07
N ASN A 113 -19.41 -17.28 1.23
CA ASN A 113 -18.27 -17.28 2.15
C ASN A 113 -17.87 -18.71 2.52
N HIS A 114 -16.93 -19.30 1.78
CA HIS A 114 -16.36 -20.61 2.06
C HIS A 114 -14.94 -20.54 2.61
N ALA A 115 -14.30 -19.35 2.56
CA ALA A 115 -12.95 -19.17 3.05
C ALA A 115 -12.95 -18.99 4.57
N LYS A 116 -11.92 -19.57 5.21
CA LYS A 116 -11.68 -19.35 6.65
C LYS A 116 -10.87 -18.09 6.83
N ASP A 117 -11.40 -17.14 7.60
CA ASP A 117 -10.62 -16.00 8.07
C ASP A 117 -9.79 -16.40 9.29
N ASP A 118 -8.55 -16.77 9.06
CA ASP A 118 -7.58 -17.16 10.08
C ASP A 118 -6.59 -16.02 10.43
N LEU A 119 -6.49 -15.00 9.58
CA LEU A 119 -5.65 -13.83 9.84
C LEU A 119 -6.35 -12.79 10.71
N ARG A 120 -7.67 -12.76 10.71
CA ARG A 120 -8.51 -11.80 11.46
C ARG A 120 -8.03 -10.36 11.27
N MET A 121 -7.78 -9.99 10.02
CA MET A 121 -7.42 -8.63 9.68
C MET A 121 -8.69 -7.78 9.56
N PRO A 122 -8.64 -6.47 9.92
CA PRO A 122 -9.74 -5.58 9.66
C PRO A 122 -10.16 -5.57 8.18
N LEU A 123 -11.45 -5.43 7.92
CA LEU A 123 -11.97 -5.24 6.55
C LEU A 123 -11.47 -3.92 5.95
N ILE A 124 -11.33 -2.91 6.79
CA ILE A 124 -10.78 -1.61 6.43
C ILE A 124 -9.80 -1.20 7.52
N HIS A 125 -8.60 -0.79 7.12
CA HIS A 125 -7.63 -0.14 8.01
C HIS A 125 -7.09 1.10 7.30
N LEU A 126 -7.36 2.27 7.86
CA LEU A 126 -6.88 3.55 7.37
C LEU A 126 -6.24 4.33 8.51
N ALA A 127 -5.13 4.98 8.23
CA ALA A 127 -4.46 5.91 9.14
C ALA A 127 -4.34 7.27 8.47
N PHE A 128 -4.64 8.35 9.19
CA PHE A 128 -4.57 9.71 8.67
C PHE A 128 -3.24 10.35 9.01
N TYR A 129 -2.46 10.62 7.97
CA TYR A 129 -1.14 11.25 8.08
C TYR A 129 -1.26 12.72 7.69
N ASP A 130 -0.99 13.59 8.64
CA ASP A 130 -1.04 15.04 8.47
C ASP A 130 0.28 15.65 8.00
N ALA A 131 1.30 14.83 7.78
CA ALA A 131 2.60 15.25 7.24
C ALA A 131 3.30 14.08 6.54
N VAL A 132 3.87 14.31 5.35
CA VAL A 132 4.53 13.31 4.51
C VAL A 132 5.78 13.87 3.85
N ILE A 133 6.76 12.99 3.54
CA ILE A 133 7.88 13.26 2.65
C ILE A 133 7.48 12.69 1.27
N ILE A 134 7.61 13.50 0.24
CA ILE A 134 7.28 13.17 -1.14
C ILE A 134 8.58 13.20 -1.95
N TYR A 135 8.89 12.12 -2.64
CA TYR A 135 10.04 12.05 -3.53
C TYR A 135 9.58 11.89 -4.98
N ASN A 136 10.02 12.79 -5.85
CA ASN A 136 9.74 12.73 -7.29
C ASN A 136 10.88 12.01 -8.01
N HIS A 137 10.61 10.82 -8.54
CA HIS A 137 11.61 10.00 -9.24
C HIS A 137 12.06 10.58 -10.58
N ASN A 138 11.25 11.45 -11.22
CA ASN A 138 11.61 12.08 -12.49
C ASN A 138 12.65 13.18 -12.31
N THR A 139 12.50 13.95 -11.23
CA THR A 139 13.37 15.12 -10.98
C THR A 139 14.46 14.82 -9.98
N GLY A 140 14.37 13.71 -9.22
CA GLY A 140 15.27 13.40 -8.12
C GLY A 140 15.07 14.31 -6.91
N GLN A 141 14.00 15.10 -6.87
CA GLN A 141 13.75 16.07 -5.81
C GLN A 141 12.76 15.56 -4.77
N ALA A 142 12.91 16.03 -3.54
CA ALA A 142 11.96 15.77 -2.48
C ALA A 142 11.26 17.04 -2.03
N SER A 143 10.06 16.86 -1.50
CA SER A 143 9.27 17.90 -0.85
C SER A 143 8.66 17.37 0.44
N LEU A 144 8.49 18.25 1.42
CA LEU A 144 7.70 18.02 2.61
C LEU A 144 6.32 18.60 2.40
N ALA A 145 5.29 17.86 2.76
CA ALA A 145 3.92 18.38 2.79
C ALA A 145 3.33 18.18 4.17
N ALA A 146 2.66 19.20 4.70
CA ALA A 146 2.00 19.18 6.00
C ALA A 146 0.66 19.91 5.96
N LEU A 147 -0.33 19.39 6.69
CA LEU A 147 -1.63 20.00 6.86
C LEU A 147 -1.66 20.92 8.07
N GLU A 148 -2.27 22.08 7.89
CA GLU A 148 -2.68 22.97 8.98
C GLU A 148 -4.20 22.88 9.16
N TYR A 149 -4.65 22.64 10.38
CA TYR A 149 -6.07 22.53 10.69
C TYR A 149 -6.36 22.87 12.16
N LYS A 150 -7.61 23.24 12.44
CA LYS A 150 -8.04 23.54 13.80
C LYS A 150 -7.98 22.30 14.70
N GLY A 151 -7.36 22.43 15.86
CA GLY A 151 -7.22 21.32 16.82
C GLY A 151 -6.00 20.44 16.60
N GLN A 152 -5.12 20.73 15.62
CA GLN A 152 -3.85 20.02 15.45
C GLN A 152 -2.97 20.12 16.70
N LYS A 153 -2.32 19.01 17.06
CA LYS A 153 -1.41 18.93 18.22
C LYS A 153 -0.04 19.55 17.96
N LYS A 154 0.40 19.58 16.70
CA LYS A 154 1.71 20.11 16.29
C LYS A 154 1.50 21.17 15.21
N SER A 155 2.25 22.27 15.31
CA SER A 155 2.27 23.28 14.25
C SER A 155 2.90 22.73 12.97
N VAL A 156 2.70 23.43 11.86
CA VAL A 156 3.31 23.07 10.56
C VAL A 156 4.84 23.02 10.66
N ASP A 157 5.45 23.98 11.34
CA ASP A 157 6.92 24.00 11.53
C ASP A 157 7.41 22.82 12.35
N GLN A 158 6.68 22.41 13.39
CA GLN A 158 7.02 21.20 14.16
C GLN A 158 6.88 19.91 13.33
N LYS A 159 5.90 19.86 12.40
CA LYS A 159 5.76 18.75 11.46
C LYS A 159 6.93 18.71 10.49
N PHE A 160 7.27 19.84 9.89
CA PHE A 160 8.42 19.94 8.99
C PHE A 160 9.74 19.59 9.69
N ALA A 161 9.99 20.14 10.88
CA ALA A 161 11.19 19.83 11.65
C ALA A 161 11.34 18.32 11.91
N ARG A 162 10.25 17.62 12.21
CA ARG A 162 10.24 16.15 12.36
C ARG A 162 10.63 15.44 11.08
N LEU A 163 10.05 15.83 9.93
CA LEU A 163 10.36 15.22 8.63
C LEU A 163 11.81 15.50 8.22
N GLU A 164 12.30 16.72 8.43
CA GLU A 164 13.70 17.11 8.20
C GLU A 164 14.67 16.29 9.07
N GLN A 165 14.31 16.05 10.34
CA GLN A 165 15.09 15.20 11.22
C GLN A 165 15.20 13.76 10.69
N TRP A 166 14.12 13.18 10.16
CA TRP A 166 14.16 11.84 9.57
C TRP A 166 15.05 11.78 8.33
N ILE A 167 15.02 12.83 7.50
CA ILE A 167 15.89 12.95 6.33
C ILE A 167 17.36 13.04 6.79
N ALA A 168 17.68 13.89 7.75
CA ALA A 168 19.03 14.01 8.27
C ALA A 168 19.56 12.68 8.84
N GLN A 169 18.74 11.99 9.65
CA GLN A 169 19.09 10.66 10.16
C GLN A 169 19.32 9.63 9.02
N SER A 170 18.59 9.74 7.92
CA SER A 170 18.76 8.84 6.79
C SER A 170 20.07 9.05 6.03
N GLN A 171 20.58 10.26 6.01
CA GLN A 171 21.87 10.59 5.40
C GLN A 171 23.07 10.05 6.21
N GLU A 172 22.90 9.94 7.52
CA GLU A 172 23.93 9.37 8.42
C GLU A 172 23.90 7.83 8.46
N LEU A 173 22.78 7.22 8.06
CA LEU A 173 22.59 5.77 8.12
C LEU A 173 23.14 5.10 6.87
N ILE A 174 24.21 4.34 7.02
CA ILE A 174 24.68 3.40 6.00
C ILE A 174 23.84 2.13 6.14
N LEU A 175 22.99 1.85 5.16
CA LEU A 175 22.14 0.67 5.15
C LEU A 175 22.62 -0.30 4.05
N GLU A 176 23.08 -1.46 4.51
CA GLU A 176 23.40 -2.57 3.62
C GLU A 176 22.25 -3.57 3.61
N LEU A 177 21.81 -3.93 2.42
CA LEU A 177 20.81 -4.99 2.23
C LEU A 177 21.52 -6.32 1.98
N PRO A 178 20.96 -7.44 2.46
CA PRO A 178 21.44 -8.75 2.09
C PRO A 178 21.49 -8.88 0.56
N PRO A 179 22.53 -9.50 -0.01
CA PRO A 179 22.63 -9.68 -1.45
C PRO A 179 21.47 -10.52 -1.97
N ARG A 180 21.16 -10.37 -3.27
CA ARG A 180 20.22 -11.27 -3.92
C ARG A 180 20.81 -12.66 -3.93
N LEU A 181 20.19 -13.57 -3.18
CA LEU A 181 20.63 -14.96 -3.17
C LEU A 181 20.41 -15.60 -4.54
N PRO A 182 21.34 -16.46 -5.01
CA PRO A 182 21.08 -17.33 -6.14
C PRO A 182 19.85 -18.20 -5.84
N ARG A 183 19.20 -18.73 -6.89
CA ARG A 183 18.05 -19.63 -6.70
C ARG A 183 18.44 -20.74 -5.74
N THR A 184 17.92 -20.67 -4.53
CA THR A 184 18.18 -21.64 -3.47
C THR A 184 17.22 -22.81 -3.64
N ASP A 185 17.68 -24.00 -3.27
CA ASP A 185 16.82 -25.16 -3.12
C ASP A 185 15.78 -24.86 -2.03
N THR A 186 14.56 -24.53 -2.45
CA THR A 186 13.44 -24.22 -1.57
C THR A 186 12.87 -25.47 -0.88
N SER A 187 13.35 -26.66 -1.22
CA SER A 187 12.90 -27.93 -0.60
C SER A 187 13.16 -28.00 0.91
N LYS A 188 14.12 -27.20 1.39
CA LYS A 188 14.47 -27.09 2.82
C LYS A 188 13.65 -26.07 3.60
N LEU A 189 12.84 -25.25 2.92
CA LEU A 189 11.99 -24.27 3.58
C LEU A 189 10.66 -24.95 3.97
N ALA A 190 10.33 -24.92 5.25
CA ALA A 190 9.08 -25.48 5.77
C ALA A 190 7.91 -24.52 5.43
N PHE A 191 7.51 -24.50 4.15
CA PHE A 191 6.30 -23.81 3.75
C PHE A 191 5.06 -24.66 4.04
N GLN A 192 4.06 -24.03 4.64
CA GLN A 192 2.71 -24.54 4.68
C GLN A 192 1.92 -23.91 3.54
N THR A 193 0.97 -24.64 3.00
CA THR A 193 0.12 -24.14 1.91
C THR A 193 -1.35 -24.40 2.25
N ASN A 194 -2.23 -23.53 1.78
CA ASN A 194 -3.68 -23.69 1.97
C ASN A 194 -4.30 -24.79 1.08
N MET A 195 -3.54 -25.37 0.16
CA MET A 195 -3.96 -26.49 -0.70
C MET A 195 -2.74 -27.31 -1.15
N THR A 196 -2.94 -28.58 -1.37
CA THR A 196 -1.92 -29.49 -1.92
C THR A 196 -1.71 -29.23 -3.42
N GLN A 197 -0.57 -29.70 -3.96
CA GLN A 197 -0.31 -29.63 -5.40
C GLN A 197 -1.41 -30.34 -6.22
N ALA A 198 -1.88 -31.50 -5.75
CA ALA A 198 -2.95 -32.24 -6.43
C ALA A 198 -4.29 -31.46 -6.45
N GLU A 199 -4.65 -30.76 -5.36
CA GLU A 199 -5.83 -29.92 -5.30
C GLU A 199 -5.69 -28.68 -6.21
N TYR A 200 -4.50 -28.08 -6.24
CA TYR A 200 -4.19 -26.97 -7.14
C TYR A 200 -4.37 -27.39 -8.62
N MET A 201 -3.79 -28.53 -9.02
CA MET A 201 -3.90 -29.04 -10.40
C MET A 201 -5.35 -29.36 -10.79
N ARG A 202 -6.11 -30.05 -9.89
CA ARG A 202 -7.55 -30.29 -10.14
C ARG A 202 -8.35 -28.99 -10.30
N SER A 203 -8.00 -27.95 -9.53
CA SER A 203 -8.67 -26.66 -9.65
C SER A 203 -8.38 -25.99 -11.00
N LEU A 204 -7.13 -26.07 -11.48
CA LEU A 204 -6.78 -25.58 -12.82
C LEU A 204 -7.52 -26.33 -13.94
N GLU A 205 -7.68 -27.65 -13.83
CA GLU A 205 -8.44 -28.44 -14.79
C GLU A 205 -9.92 -28.05 -14.82
N ARG A 206 -10.52 -27.77 -13.66
CA ARG A 206 -11.91 -27.26 -13.57
C ARG A 206 -12.04 -25.88 -14.18
N ILE A 207 -11.12 -24.96 -13.90
CA ILE A 207 -11.06 -23.62 -14.48
C ILE A 207 -10.99 -23.73 -16.01
N SER A 208 -10.10 -24.57 -16.52
CA SER A 208 -9.96 -24.78 -17.97
C SER A 208 -11.24 -25.27 -18.62
N ARG A 209 -11.99 -26.18 -17.95
CA ARG A 209 -13.31 -26.64 -18.44
C ARG A 209 -14.32 -25.49 -18.50
N HIS A 210 -14.48 -24.74 -17.41
CA HIS A 210 -15.41 -23.58 -17.38
C HIS A 210 -15.09 -22.55 -18.48
N ILE A 211 -13.81 -22.34 -18.81
CA ILE A 211 -13.41 -21.47 -19.92
C ILE A 211 -13.80 -22.07 -21.26
N LEU A 212 -13.59 -23.39 -21.47
CA LEU A 212 -13.92 -24.08 -22.71
C LEU A 212 -15.43 -24.16 -22.92
N ASP A 213 -16.21 -24.36 -21.86
CA ASP A 213 -17.69 -24.43 -21.89
C ASP A 213 -18.30 -23.03 -22.04
N GLY A 214 -17.52 -21.95 -21.96
CA GLY A 214 -18.01 -20.59 -22.13
C GLY A 214 -18.67 -19.98 -20.88
N ASP A 215 -18.60 -20.64 -19.72
CA ASP A 215 -19.15 -20.14 -18.45
C ASP A 215 -18.42 -18.88 -17.99
N VAL A 216 -17.09 -18.82 -18.20
CA VAL A 216 -16.21 -17.71 -17.87
C VAL A 216 -15.12 -17.58 -18.92
N TYR A 217 -14.56 -16.38 -19.07
CA TYR A 217 -13.39 -16.20 -19.95
C TYR A 217 -12.08 -16.04 -19.18
N GLN A 218 -12.15 -15.72 -17.89
CA GLN A 218 -10.99 -15.58 -17.00
C GLN A 218 -11.40 -15.88 -15.55
N ILE A 219 -10.52 -16.55 -14.80
CA ILE A 219 -10.62 -16.71 -13.34
C ILE A 219 -9.30 -16.35 -12.71
N ASN A 220 -9.31 -15.51 -11.66
CA ASN A 220 -8.16 -15.29 -10.80
C ASN A 220 -8.12 -16.40 -9.74
N PHE A 221 -7.07 -17.19 -9.77
CA PHE A 221 -6.86 -18.30 -8.86
C PHE A 221 -5.55 -18.12 -8.12
N SER A 222 -5.59 -18.12 -6.78
CA SER A 222 -4.43 -17.87 -5.93
C SER A 222 -4.19 -19.00 -4.95
N GLN A 223 -2.94 -19.15 -4.54
CA GLN A 223 -2.49 -20.05 -3.49
C GLN A 223 -1.75 -19.26 -2.42
N ARG A 224 -1.96 -19.59 -1.14
CA ARG A 224 -1.24 -19.02 -0.01
C ARG A 224 -0.13 -19.92 0.44
N PHE A 225 1.03 -19.33 0.68
CA PHE A 225 2.18 -19.97 1.31
C PHE A 225 2.45 -19.30 2.65
N GLU A 226 2.73 -20.10 3.66
CA GLU A 226 3.05 -19.64 5.00
C GLU A 226 4.39 -20.21 5.45
N CYS A 227 5.20 -19.38 6.10
CA CYS A 227 6.43 -19.82 6.73
C CYS A 227 6.73 -18.95 7.96
N PRO A 228 7.46 -19.47 8.95
CA PRO A 228 8.00 -18.66 10.03
C PRO A 228 8.90 -17.55 9.43
N PHE A 229 8.67 -16.30 9.84
CA PHE A 229 9.45 -15.16 9.42
C PHE A 229 9.96 -14.40 10.65
N GLN A 230 11.28 -14.43 10.86
CA GLN A 230 11.92 -13.80 12.04
C GLN A 230 12.62 -12.48 11.70
N ALA A 231 12.75 -12.16 10.42
CA ALA A 231 13.37 -10.90 10.00
C ALA A 231 12.38 -9.74 10.13
N ASP A 232 12.90 -8.52 10.10
CA ASP A 232 12.09 -7.32 10.10
C ASP A 232 11.32 -7.18 8.75
N PRO A 233 9.99 -7.10 8.75
CA PRO A 233 9.19 -6.93 7.54
C PRO A 233 9.58 -5.72 6.69
N ALA A 234 10.05 -4.65 7.31
CA ALA A 234 10.54 -3.49 6.59
C ALA A 234 11.80 -3.79 5.77
N MET A 235 12.70 -4.62 6.30
CA MET A 235 13.88 -5.05 5.54
C MET A 235 13.49 -5.91 4.35
N LEU A 236 12.45 -6.74 4.47
CA LEU A 236 11.88 -7.48 3.33
C LEU A 236 11.35 -6.53 2.26
N PHE A 237 10.59 -5.49 2.65
CA PHE A 237 10.10 -4.46 1.73
C PHE A 237 11.26 -3.76 0.99
N LEU A 238 12.26 -3.28 1.73
CA LEU A 238 13.40 -2.56 1.17
C LEU A 238 14.20 -3.46 0.21
N TRP A 239 14.42 -4.71 0.60
CA TRP A 239 15.09 -5.72 -0.24
C TRP A 239 14.28 -5.98 -1.52
N GLN A 240 12.99 -6.24 -1.39
CA GLN A 240 12.11 -6.49 -2.53
C GLN A 240 12.06 -5.29 -3.48
N ASN A 241 11.93 -4.09 -2.94
CA ASN A 241 11.90 -2.86 -3.73
C ASN A 241 13.23 -2.56 -4.46
N THR A 242 14.33 -3.08 -3.94
CA THR A 242 15.66 -2.97 -4.59
C THR A 242 15.86 -4.01 -5.67
N TYR A 243 15.54 -5.28 -5.40
CA TYR A 243 15.88 -6.39 -6.31
C TYR A 243 14.73 -6.86 -7.20
N ASN A 244 13.50 -6.52 -6.86
CA ASN A 244 12.30 -6.83 -7.64
C ASN A 244 11.29 -5.67 -7.51
N PRO A 245 11.65 -4.47 -7.99
CA PRO A 245 10.82 -3.28 -7.84
C PRO A 245 9.46 -3.44 -8.52
N SER A 246 8.45 -2.88 -7.90
CA SER A 246 7.09 -2.82 -8.43
C SER A 246 6.58 -1.38 -8.34
N PRO A 247 5.87 -0.88 -9.37
CA PRO A 247 5.47 0.53 -9.44
C PRO A 247 4.52 0.96 -8.32
N TYR A 248 3.70 0.03 -7.81
CA TYR A 248 2.75 0.26 -6.72
C TYR A 248 3.13 -0.54 -5.46
N ALA A 249 4.44 -0.64 -5.21
CA ALA A 249 4.92 -1.25 -3.97
C ALA A 249 4.43 -0.46 -2.76
N ALA A 250 4.13 -1.17 -1.67
CA ALA A 250 3.68 -0.53 -0.43
C ALA A 250 4.18 -1.29 0.80
N TYR A 251 4.54 -0.53 1.82
CA TYR A 251 4.79 -1.00 3.17
C TYR A 251 3.84 -0.30 4.14
N LEU A 252 3.04 -1.07 4.87
CA LEU A 252 2.17 -0.55 5.90
C LEU A 252 2.51 -1.28 7.21
N GLY A 253 3.12 -0.56 8.14
CA GLY A 253 3.42 -1.07 9.47
C GLY A 253 2.28 -0.81 10.45
N MET A 254 1.78 -1.84 11.08
CA MET A 254 0.79 -1.80 12.15
C MET A 254 1.42 -2.29 13.45
N LYS A 255 0.73 -2.16 14.57
CA LYS A 255 1.28 -2.48 15.90
C LYS A 255 1.90 -3.89 15.98
N GLU A 256 1.21 -4.90 15.44
CA GLU A 256 1.62 -6.32 15.53
C GLU A 256 1.76 -7.00 14.17
N ARG A 257 1.55 -6.26 13.09
CA ARG A 257 1.49 -6.78 11.73
C ARG A 257 2.11 -5.79 10.76
N ALA A 258 2.52 -6.29 9.61
CA ALA A 258 2.91 -5.44 8.49
C ALA A 258 2.39 -6.02 7.18
N ILE A 259 2.05 -5.14 6.26
CA ILE A 259 1.78 -5.49 4.87
C ILE A 259 2.98 -5.08 4.04
N VAL A 260 3.53 -6.03 3.31
CA VAL A 260 4.59 -5.82 2.30
C VAL A 260 3.99 -6.19 0.96
N SER A 261 3.74 -5.19 0.13
CA SER A 261 3.09 -5.37 -1.17
C SER A 261 4.05 -5.04 -2.31
N ALA A 262 4.03 -5.88 -3.35
CA ALA A 262 4.73 -5.66 -4.63
C ALA A 262 3.72 -5.64 -5.77
N SER A 263 2.70 -4.78 -5.67
CA SER A 263 1.67 -4.67 -6.69
C SER A 263 2.22 -4.06 -7.98
N PRO A 264 2.05 -4.74 -9.13
CA PRO A 264 2.45 -4.18 -10.42
C PRO A 264 1.35 -3.35 -11.08
N GLU A 265 0.12 -3.39 -10.57
CA GLU A 265 -1.07 -2.93 -11.28
C GLU A 265 -1.81 -1.84 -10.51
N LEU A 266 -2.20 -0.77 -11.20
CA LEU A 266 -3.07 0.27 -10.69
C LEU A 266 -4.53 -0.17 -10.85
N PHE A 267 -5.22 -0.31 -9.71
CA PHE A 267 -6.66 -0.59 -9.72
C PHE A 267 -7.44 0.65 -10.16
N LEU A 268 -7.41 1.71 -9.36
CA LEU A 268 -8.10 2.96 -9.67
C LEU A 268 -7.29 4.15 -9.15
N GLN A 269 -7.27 5.21 -9.94
CA GLN A 269 -6.86 6.54 -9.53
C GLN A 269 -7.98 7.51 -9.90
N ILE A 270 -8.42 8.32 -8.96
CA ILE A 270 -9.46 9.31 -9.16
C ILE A 270 -8.84 10.68 -8.91
N ARG A 271 -8.93 11.56 -9.90
CA ARG A 271 -8.51 12.97 -9.82
C ARG A 271 -9.65 13.84 -10.33
N GLU A 272 -10.28 14.57 -9.43
CA GLU A 272 -11.48 15.35 -9.74
C GLU A 272 -12.57 14.49 -10.40
N GLN A 273 -12.78 14.62 -11.71
CA GLN A 273 -13.75 13.84 -12.48
C GLN A 273 -13.10 12.75 -13.34
N ASP A 274 -11.76 12.69 -13.38
CA ASP A 274 -11.02 11.72 -14.17
C ASP A 274 -10.78 10.45 -13.36
N ILE A 275 -11.09 9.31 -13.97
CA ILE A 275 -10.83 7.98 -13.42
C ILE A 275 -9.83 7.28 -14.33
N LEU A 276 -8.70 6.87 -13.77
CA LEU A 276 -7.65 6.12 -14.45
C LEU A 276 -7.54 4.72 -13.84
N THR A 277 -7.46 3.72 -14.71
CA THR A 277 -7.04 2.36 -14.36
C THR A 277 -5.97 1.90 -15.35
N ARG A 278 -5.02 1.05 -14.90
CA ARG A 278 -3.92 0.53 -15.74
C ARG A 278 -3.84 -0.99 -15.61
N PRO A 279 -4.80 -1.73 -16.18
CA PRO A 279 -4.80 -3.18 -16.11
C PRO A 279 -3.62 -3.76 -16.93
N ILE A 280 -2.92 -4.74 -16.33
CA ILE A 280 -1.86 -5.46 -17.01
C ILE A 280 -2.44 -6.77 -17.53
N LYS A 281 -2.52 -6.89 -18.85
CA LYS A 281 -2.93 -8.11 -19.53
C LYS A 281 -1.86 -8.47 -20.55
N GLY A 282 -1.51 -9.75 -20.62
CA GLY A 282 -0.52 -10.22 -21.57
C GLY A 282 -0.91 -11.58 -22.14
N THR A 283 -0.88 -11.71 -23.46
CA THR A 283 -1.03 -12.98 -24.16
C THR A 283 0.33 -13.42 -24.69
N ARG A 284 0.65 -14.69 -24.50
CA ARG A 284 1.86 -15.29 -25.07
C ARG A 284 1.46 -16.52 -25.89
N PRO A 285 2.20 -16.82 -26.99
CA PRO A 285 2.00 -18.07 -27.73
C PRO A 285 2.19 -19.25 -26.78
N ARG A 286 1.31 -20.25 -26.87
CA ARG A 286 1.53 -21.53 -26.20
C ARG A 286 2.75 -22.18 -26.81
N ARG A 287 3.81 -22.39 -26.05
CA ARG A 287 4.92 -23.23 -26.50
C ARG A 287 4.38 -24.65 -26.71
N MET A 288 4.50 -25.17 -27.92
CA MET A 288 4.35 -26.61 -28.10
C MET A 288 5.46 -27.26 -27.29
N CYS A 289 5.11 -28.10 -26.30
CA CYS A 289 6.07 -29.02 -25.74
C CYS A 289 6.55 -29.90 -26.88
N GLU A 290 7.79 -29.76 -27.29
CA GLU A 290 8.49 -30.83 -28.00
C GLU A 290 8.61 -31.95 -26.97
N CYS A 291 7.65 -32.86 -26.98
CA CYS A 291 7.75 -34.15 -26.34
C CYS A 291 8.72 -34.94 -27.24
N GLY A 292 10.02 -34.92 -26.91
CA GLY A 292 11.04 -35.82 -27.37
C GLY A 292 11.54 -36.62 -26.18
#